data_f6ec7e5a5f25fe5a55d87b2453ef07d9
#
_entry.id   f6ec7e5a5f25fe5a55d87b2453ef07d9
#
_cell.length_a   1.000
_cell.length_b   1.000
_cell.length_c   1.000
_cell.angle_alpha   90.00
_cell.angle_beta   90.00
_cell.angle_gamma   90.00
#
_symmetry.space_group_name_H-M   'P 1'
#
loop_
_entity.id
_entity.type
_entity.pdbx_description
1 polymer ?
#
loop_
_entity_poly.entity_id
_entity_poly.type
_entity_poly.pdbx_seq_one_letter_code
_entity_poly.pdbx_strand_id
1 'polypeptide(L)'
;MGDIYFVRHAESDIRVHDEFLRPLTEKGLRDSALITNYLKDKDISYIYSSPYIRAVDTVKELADELNISITSIDHFKERRISSWIDDFDSFSKRQWNDFDYSLADGECLKEVQIRNVTALMELVQSHPEANCVIGSHGTALSTIINHFNPHFGFESFSKIKALMPWIVKITFEHHNFIKMESIDIFKNNEITPINLEKSELVNK
;
A
#
# COMPACT_ATOMS: atom_id res chain seq x y z
N MET A 1 -6.70 -4.83 -19.82
CA MET A 1 -6.71 -5.20 -18.37
C MET A 1 -5.37 -4.76 -17.81
N GLY A 2 -5.34 -3.96 -16.74
CA GLY A 2 -4.13 -3.45 -16.12
C GLY A 2 -4.01 -3.94 -14.66
N ASP A 3 -2.80 -4.24 -14.23
CA ASP A 3 -2.48 -4.63 -12.85
C ASP A 3 -1.74 -3.49 -12.14
N ILE A 4 -2.25 -3.10 -10.98
CA ILE A 4 -1.60 -2.13 -10.08
C ILE A 4 -0.99 -2.89 -8.90
N TYR A 5 0.33 -2.86 -8.79
CA TYR A 5 1.08 -3.49 -7.72
C TYR A 5 1.42 -2.45 -6.65
N PHE A 6 0.64 -2.42 -5.57
CA PHE A 6 1.02 -1.67 -4.39
C PHE A 6 2.11 -2.41 -3.62
N VAL A 7 3.16 -1.70 -3.32
CA VAL A 7 4.31 -2.21 -2.55
C VAL A 7 4.40 -1.42 -1.24
N ARG A 8 3.99 -2.03 -0.13
CA ARG A 8 4.32 -1.49 1.18
C ARG A 8 5.84 -1.52 1.36
N HIS A 9 6.42 -0.42 1.84
CA HIS A 9 7.86 -0.31 2.07
C HIS A 9 8.43 -1.45 2.91
N ALA A 10 9.70 -1.79 2.66
CA ALA A 10 10.47 -2.73 3.45
C ALA A 10 10.76 -2.19 4.86
N GLU A 11 11.41 -2.99 5.69
CA GLU A 11 11.72 -2.61 7.07
C GLU A 11 12.49 -1.29 7.12
N SER A 12 11.97 -0.32 7.90
CA SER A 12 12.57 1.01 8.05
C SER A 12 13.13 1.24 9.45
N ASP A 13 14.13 2.12 9.56
CA ASP A 13 14.78 2.43 10.83
C ASP A 13 13.91 3.34 11.71
N ILE A 14 13.16 2.72 12.63
CA ILE A 14 12.24 3.43 13.54
C ILE A 14 12.94 4.39 14.52
N ARG A 15 14.27 4.35 14.65
CA ARG A 15 15.05 5.30 15.48
C ARG A 15 15.09 6.68 14.84
N VAL A 16 14.84 6.75 13.51
CA VAL A 16 14.68 8.02 12.79
C VAL A 16 13.20 8.40 12.83
N HIS A 17 12.87 9.40 13.65
CA HIS A 17 11.50 9.83 13.88
C HIS A 17 10.95 10.74 12.78
N ASP A 18 11.82 11.26 11.91
CA ASP A 18 11.38 12.03 10.74
C ASP A 18 10.69 11.07 9.75
N GLU A 19 9.39 11.22 9.60
CA GLU A 19 8.58 10.36 8.72
C GLU A 19 9.00 10.48 7.25
N PHE A 20 9.46 11.65 6.81
CA PHE A 20 9.85 11.87 5.43
C PHE A 20 11.22 11.26 5.12
N LEU A 21 12.19 11.44 6.03
CA LEU A 21 13.58 11.05 5.85
C LEU A 21 13.94 9.68 6.43
N ARG A 22 13.00 8.97 7.11
CA ARG A 22 13.25 7.65 7.68
C ARG A 22 13.70 6.65 6.60
N PRO A 23 14.95 6.15 6.68
CA PRO A 23 15.51 5.24 5.70
C PRO A 23 15.06 3.79 5.94
N LEU A 24 15.36 2.91 5.00
CA LEU A 24 15.32 1.46 5.21
C LEU A 24 16.45 1.03 6.14
N THR A 25 16.24 -0.08 6.86
CA THR A 25 17.34 -0.80 7.55
C THR A 25 18.17 -1.58 6.50
N GLU A 26 19.34 -2.08 6.90
CA GLU A 26 20.12 -3.01 6.05
C GLU A 26 19.30 -4.25 5.64
N LYS A 27 18.46 -4.75 6.56
CA LYS A 27 17.53 -5.84 6.25
C LYS A 27 16.49 -5.38 5.21
N GLY A 28 15.90 -4.20 5.40
CA GLY A 28 14.94 -3.63 4.46
C GLY A 28 15.52 -3.46 3.05
N LEU A 29 16.76 -3.01 2.93
CA LEU A 29 17.47 -2.89 1.64
C LEU A 29 17.68 -4.27 0.98
N ARG A 30 18.05 -5.31 1.74
CA ARG A 30 18.14 -6.67 1.20
C ARG A 30 16.79 -7.24 0.79
N ASP A 31 15.75 -6.98 1.58
CA ASP A 31 14.41 -7.50 1.29
C ASP A 31 13.75 -6.80 0.10
N SER A 32 14.14 -5.54 -0.21
CA SER A 32 13.64 -4.84 -1.41
C SER A 32 14.08 -5.50 -2.71
N ALA A 33 15.21 -6.21 -2.74
CA ALA A 33 15.62 -7.02 -3.91
C ALA A 33 14.61 -8.14 -4.24
N LEU A 34 13.86 -8.64 -3.25
CA LEU A 34 12.80 -9.63 -3.49
C LEU A 34 11.63 -9.01 -4.28
N ILE A 35 11.36 -7.71 -4.09
CA ILE A 35 10.36 -6.94 -4.87
C ILE A 35 10.80 -6.90 -6.33
N THR A 36 12.05 -6.51 -6.58
CA THR A 36 12.64 -6.46 -7.93
C THR A 36 12.53 -7.83 -8.60
N ASN A 37 12.96 -8.90 -7.93
CA ASN A 37 12.91 -10.25 -8.46
C ASN A 37 11.49 -10.73 -8.81
N TYR A 38 10.48 -10.30 -8.06
CA TYR A 38 9.10 -10.65 -8.33
C TYR A 38 8.48 -9.82 -9.47
N LEU A 39 8.81 -8.52 -9.55
CA LEU A 39 8.11 -7.56 -10.41
C LEU A 39 8.80 -7.33 -11.77
N LYS A 40 10.09 -7.60 -11.93
CA LYS A 40 10.84 -7.28 -13.17
C LYS A 40 10.28 -7.92 -14.44
N ASP A 41 9.62 -9.08 -14.32
CA ASP A 41 9.03 -9.83 -15.44
C ASP A 41 7.49 -9.63 -15.54
N LYS A 42 6.96 -8.51 -14.98
CA LYS A 42 5.51 -8.21 -14.95
C LYS A 42 5.08 -7.13 -15.93
N ASP A 43 5.86 -6.85 -16.97
CA ASP A 43 5.56 -5.84 -18.00
C ASP A 43 5.19 -4.48 -17.39
N ILE A 44 5.94 -4.02 -16.37
CA ILE A 44 5.71 -2.77 -15.68
C ILE A 44 6.01 -1.61 -16.62
N SER A 45 5.04 -0.70 -16.78
CA SER A 45 5.15 0.49 -17.62
C SER A 45 5.43 1.77 -16.83
N TYR A 46 4.98 1.84 -15.57
CA TYR A 46 5.13 3.02 -14.73
C TYR A 46 5.44 2.64 -13.28
N ILE A 47 6.28 3.44 -12.64
CA ILE A 47 6.60 3.31 -11.23
C ILE A 47 6.31 4.63 -10.53
N TYR A 48 5.42 4.59 -9.56
CA TYR A 48 5.05 5.68 -8.69
C TYR A 48 5.47 5.38 -7.26
N SER A 49 5.58 6.41 -6.43
CA SER A 49 5.82 6.22 -4.99
C SER A 49 5.27 7.36 -4.17
N SER A 50 4.91 7.08 -2.91
CA SER A 50 4.94 8.07 -1.86
C SER A 50 6.29 8.80 -1.86
N PRO A 51 6.34 10.10 -1.51
CA PRO A 51 7.60 10.85 -1.42
C PRO A 51 8.51 10.42 -0.25
N TYR A 52 8.04 9.56 0.67
CA TYR A 52 8.83 9.12 1.81
C TYR A 52 9.97 8.21 1.37
N ILE A 53 11.20 8.49 1.82
CA ILE A 53 12.43 7.80 1.39
C ILE A 53 12.28 6.28 1.46
N ARG A 54 11.73 5.72 2.55
CA ARG A 54 11.54 4.27 2.70
C ARG A 54 10.68 3.63 1.61
N ALA A 55 9.68 4.36 1.10
CA ALA A 55 8.81 3.85 0.02
C ALA A 55 9.53 3.94 -1.33
N VAL A 56 10.23 5.05 -1.58
CA VAL A 56 11.05 5.25 -2.79
C VAL A 56 12.15 4.20 -2.86
N ASP A 57 12.93 4.02 -1.78
CA ASP A 57 14.05 3.08 -1.73
C ASP A 57 13.61 1.62 -1.92
N THR A 58 12.39 1.27 -1.48
CA THR A 58 11.86 -0.09 -1.65
C THR A 58 11.63 -0.46 -3.11
N VAL A 59 11.30 0.49 -3.97
CA VAL A 59 11.03 0.25 -5.40
C VAL A 59 12.16 0.75 -6.31
N LYS A 60 13.22 1.32 -5.72
CA LYS A 60 14.31 1.94 -6.48
C LYS A 60 15.08 0.95 -7.33
N GLU A 61 15.47 -0.20 -6.77
CA GLU A 61 16.23 -1.22 -7.54
C GLU A 61 15.41 -1.72 -8.74
N LEU A 62 14.09 -1.92 -8.58
CA LEU A 62 13.20 -2.25 -9.68
C LEU A 62 13.18 -1.15 -10.75
N ALA A 63 13.11 0.11 -10.34
CA ALA A 63 13.10 1.25 -11.25
C ALA A 63 14.41 1.33 -12.06
N ASP A 64 15.54 1.12 -11.40
CA ASP A 64 16.86 1.10 -12.02
C ASP A 64 16.98 -0.08 -13.01
N GLU A 65 16.53 -1.30 -12.62
CA GLU A 65 16.56 -2.51 -13.47
C GLU A 65 15.72 -2.36 -14.74
N LEU A 66 14.52 -1.75 -14.61
CA LEU A 66 13.60 -1.53 -15.72
C LEU A 66 13.91 -0.25 -16.52
N ASN A 67 14.85 0.57 -16.05
CA ASN A 67 15.14 1.91 -16.59
C ASN A 67 13.88 2.79 -16.66
N ILE A 68 13.05 2.75 -15.60
CA ILE A 68 11.82 3.54 -15.43
C ILE A 68 12.02 4.54 -14.30
N SER A 69 11.72 5.82 -14.54
CA SER A 69 11.79 6.85 -13.50
C SER A 69 10.66 6.70 -12.49
N ILE A 70 10.96 6.92 -11.19
CA ILE A 70 9.95 6.94 -10.13
C ILE A 70 9.28 8.31 -10.12
N THR A 71 7.95 8.34 -10.30
CA THR A 71 7.14 9.56 -10.15
C THR A 71 6.56 9.63 -8.75
N SER A 72 6.85 10.71 -8.03
CA SER A 72 6.35 10.92 -6.67
C SER A 72 4.90 11.40 -6.68
N ILE A 73 4.03 10.77 -5.87
CA ILE A 73 2.63 11.17 -5.68
C ILE A 73 2.35 11.34 -4.19
N ASP A 74 2.11 12.58 -3.79
CA ASP A 74 1.93 12.98 -2.38
C ASP A 74 0.74 12.27 -1.70
N HIS A 75 -0.29 11.96 -2.46
CA HIS A 75 -1.48 11.27 -1.95
C HIS A 75 -1.23 9.84 -1.49
N PHE A 76 -0.13 9.20 -1.86
CA PHE A 76 0.24 7.86 -1.38
C PHE A 76 1.07 7.85 -0.08
N LYS A 77 1.23 8.99 0.59
CA LYS A 77 1.88 9.07 1.91
C LYS A 77 1.17 8.22 2.96
N GLU A 78 1.95 7.81 3.98
CA GLU A 78 1.36 7.21 5.18
C GLU A 78 0.43 8.20 5.89
N ARG A 79 -0.48 7.69 6.69
CA ARG A 79 -1.33 8.46 7.58
C ARG A 79 -0.47 9.34 8.48
N ARG A 80 -0.76 10.63 8.50
CA ARG A 80 -0.11 11.55 9.44
C ARG A 80 -0.66 11.35 10.85
N ILE A 81 0.27 11.13 11.79
CA ILE A 81 -0.01 11.14 13.23
C ILE A 81 0.74 12.34 13.80
N SER A 82 0.04 13.21 14.55
CA SER A 82 0.61 14.48 15.03
C SER A 82 1.64 14.31 16.15
N SER A 83 1.69 13.14 16.80
CA SER A 83 2.59 12.85 17.92
C SER A 83 2.99 11.39 17.95
N TRP A 84 4.05 11.08 18.69
CA TRP A 84 4.41 9.70 18.99
C TRP A 84 3.29 9.02 19.79
N ILE A 85 2.97 7.77 19.42
CA ILE A 85 1.93 6.97 20.06
C ILE A 85 2.59 5.80 20.79
N ASP A 86 2.50 5.77 22.11
CA ASP A 86 3.04 4.69 22.93
C ASP A 86 2.25 3.38 22.75
N ASP A 87 0.92 3.47 22.71
CA ASP A 87 0.02 2.34 22.43
C ASP A 87 -0.59 2.47 21.03
N PHE A 88 0.23 2.10 20.04
CA PHE A 88 -0.15 2.14 18.62
C PHE A 88 -1.32 1.19 18.30
N ASP A 89 -1.43 0.06 19.00
CA ASP A 89 -2.48 -0.92 18.73
C ASP A 89 -3.85 -0.40 19.18
N SER A 90 -3.96 0.16 20.38
CA SER A 90 -5.19 0.78 20.86
C SER A 90 -5.60 1.98 20.00
N PHE A 91 -4.65 2.83 19.62
CA PHE A 91 -4.90 3.94 18.72
C PHE A 91 -5.41 3.46 17.35
N SER A 92 -4.72 2.50 16.73
CA SER A 92 -5.13 1.95 15.44
C SER A 92 -6.50 1.28 15.52
N LYS A 93 -6.76 0.48 16.57
CA LYS A 93 -8.07 -0.13 16.79
C LYS A 93 -9.18 0.90 16.88
N ARG A 94 -8.93 2.03 17.55
CA ARG A 94 -9.91 3.11 17.63
C ARG A 94 -10.18 3.72 16.25
N GLN A 95 -9.15 4.02 15.47
CA GLN A 95 -9.32 4.55 14.11
C GLN A 95 -10.05 3.57 13.18
N TRP A 96 -9.75 2.28 13.25
CA TRP A 96 -10.45 1.27 12.45
C TRP A 96 -11.92 1.07 12.85
N ASN A 97 -12.28 1.35 14.10
CA ASN A 97 -13.66 1.32 14.57
C ASN A 97 -14.41 2.64 14.30
N ASP A 98 -13.68 3.74 14.14
CA ASP A 98 -14.22 5.06 13.86
C ASP A 98 -13.31 5.76 12.83
N PHE A 99 -13.69 5.66 11.56
CA PHE A 99 -12.92 6.21 10.43
C PHE A 99 -12.81 7.73 10.43
N ASP A 100 -13.65 8.44 11.18
CA ASP A 100 -13.59 9.89 11.37
C ASP A 100 -12.73 10.30 12.59
N TYR A 101 -12.20 9.30 13.37
CA TYR A 101 -11.34 9.60 14.50
C TYR A 101 -9.91 9.96 14.09
N SER A 102 -9.40 11.09 14.59
CA SER A 102 -8.00 11.49 14.53
C SER A 102 -7.55 12.15 15.83
N LEU A 103 -6.24 12.26 16.03
CA LEU A 103 -5.68 13.20 16.99
C LEU A 103 -5.64 14.62 16.38
N ALA A 104 -5.47 15.63 17.23
CA ALA A 104 -5.28 17.00 16.76
C ALA A 104 -4.12 17.05 15.74
N ASP A 105 -4.31 17.74 14.63
CA ASP A 105 -3.36 17.87 13.53
C ASP A 105 -2.96 16.54 12.81
N GLY A 106 -3.62 15.42 13.16
CA GLY A 106 -3.47 14.13 12.48
C GLY A 106 -4.52 13.93 11.38
N GLU A 107 -4.39 12.85 10.62
CA GLU A 107 -5.40 12.40 9.64
C GLU A 107 -6.26 11.28 10.23
N CYS A 108 -7.56 11.31 9.94
CA CYS A 108 -8.44 10.18 10.15
C CYS A 108 -8.32 9.17 8.97
N LEU A 109 -8.77 7.92 9.16
CA LEU A 109 -8.65 6.90 8.10
C LEU A 109 -9.48 7.23 6.86
N LYS A 110 -10.58 7.96 7.02
CA LYS A 110 -11.43 8.39 5.92
C LYS A 110 -10.73 9.39 4.99
N GLU A 111 -10.00 10.37 5.55
CA GLU A 111 -9.19 11.31 4.77
C GLU A 111 -8.08 10.58 4.01
N VAL A 112 -7.39 9.66 4.68
CA VAL A 112 -6.35 8.82 4.06
C VAL A 112 -6.93 7.97 2.94
N GLN A 113 -8.08 7.34 3.14
CA GLN A 113 -8.77 6.53 2.13
C GLN A 113 -9.15 7.38 0.91
N ILE A 114 -9.79 8.52 1.13
CA ILE A 114 -10.23 9.40 0.04
C ILE A 114 -9.06 9.81 -0.84
N ARG A 115 -7.96 10.36 -0.26
CA ARG A 115 -6.82 10.83 -1.06
C ARG A 115 -6.11 9.69 -1.81
N ASN A 116 -5.95 8.52 -1.17
CA ASN A 116 -5.30 7.37 -1.80
C ASN A 116 -6.14 6.78 -2.94
N VAL A 117 -7.45 6.61 -2.71
CA VAL A 117 -8.37 6.07 -3.73
C VAL A 117 -8.52 7.04 -4.88
N THR A 118 -8.62 8.35 -4.62
CA THR A 118 -8.67 9.38 -5.69
C THR A 118 -7.43 9.27 -6.58
N ALA A 119 -6.23 9.27 -6.00
CA ALA A 119 -4.99 9.16 -6.77
C ALA A 119 -4.91 7.82 -7.54
N LEU A 120 -5.34 6.71 -6.93
CA LEU A 120 -5.40 5.41 -7.62
C LEU A 120 -6.33 5.48 -8.84
N MET A 121 -7.53 6.02 -8.69
CA MET A 121 -8.49 6.08 -9.80
C MET A 121 -8.05 7.03 -10.92
N GLU A 122 -7.34 8.12 -10.59
CA GLU A 122 -6.71 8.99 -11.59
C GLU A 122 -5.64 8.25 -12.40
N LEU A 123 -4.82 7.41 -11.76
CA LEU A 123 -3.81 6.58 -12.46
C LEU A 123 -4.48 5.53 -13.36
N VAL A 124 -5.51 4.84 -12.86
CA VAL A 124 -6.27 3.86 -13.64
C VAL A 124 -6.94 4.49 -14.84
N GLN A 125 -7.46 5.72 -14.71
CA GLN A 125 -8.04 6.47 -15.83
C GLN A 125 -6.99 6.90 -16.85
N SER A 126 -5.82 7.32 -16.39
CA SER A 126 -4.74 7.78 -17.27
C SER A 126 -4.05 6.61 -18.00
N HIS A 127 -4.03 5.43 -17.40
CA HIS A 127 -3.30 4.26 -17.90
C HIS A 127 -4.13 2.97 -17.76
N PRO A 128 -5.26 2.83 -18.44
CA PRO A 128 -6.28 1.80 -18.16
C PRO A 128 -5.85 0.37 -18.42
N GLU A 129 -4.76 0.15 -19.17
CA GLU A 129 -4.25 -1.19 -19.53
C GLU A 129 -2.78 -1.41 -19.13
N ALA A 130 -2.17 -0.42 -18.46
CA ALA A 130 -0.79 -0.50 -18.06
C ALA A 130 -0.63 -1.22 -16.71
N ASN A 131 0.45 -1.98 -16.57
CA ASN A 131 0.88 -2.46 -15.27
C ASN A 131 1.73 -1.39 -14.60
N CYS A 132 1.35 -1.04 -13.37
CA CYS A 132 2.01 0.01 -12.59
C CYS A 132 2.47 -0.53 -11.23
N VAL A 133 3.57 0.01 -10.72
CA VAL A 133 4.02 -0.21 -9.34
C VAL A 133 3.84 1.07 -8.54
N ILE A 134 3.36 0.95 -7.29
CA ILE A 134 3.15 2.08 -6.39
C ILE A 134 3.80 1.77 -5.03
N GLY A 135 4.91 2.44 -4.73
CA GLY A 135 5.52 2.42 -3.40
C GLY A 135 4.64 3.14 -2.37
N SER A 136 4.24 2.47 -1.30
CA SER A 136 3.28 2.96 -0.32
C SER A 136 3.56 2.44 1.10
N HIS A 137 2.57 2.53 1.98
CA HIS A 137 2.70 2.30 3.42
C HIS A 137 1.59 1.39 3.95
N GLY A 138 1.76 0.94 5.20
CA GLY A 138 0.87 -0.04 5.82
C GLY A 138 -0.57 0.44 5.94
N THR A 139 -0.80 1.60 6.57
CA THR A 139 -2.17 2.12 6.78
C THR A 139 -2.76 2.67 5.49
N ALA A 140 -1.97 3.41 4.69
CA ALA A 140 -2.41 3.95 3.41
C ALA A 140 -2.93 2.84 2.48
N LEU A 141 -2.15 1.78 2.27
CA LEU A 141 -2.56 0.62 1.47
C LEU A 141 -3.79 -0.10 2.06
N SER A 142 -3.82 -0.26 3.39
CA SER A 142 -4.94 -0.92 4.06
C SER A 142 -6.26 -0.17 3.90
N THR A 143 -6.24 1.17 3.83
CA THR A 143 -7.45 1.96 3.56
C THR A 143 -7.93 1.80 2.12
N ILE A 144 -7.02 1.62 1.14
CA ILE A 144 -7.39 1.27 -0.24
C ILE A 144 -8.07 -0.11 -0.27
N ILE A 145 -7.49 -1.10 0.40
CA ILE A 145 -8.07 -2.43 0.50
C ILE A 145 -9.47 -2.37 1.10
N ASN A 146 -9.65 -1.62 2.21
CA ASN A 146 -10.95 -1.45 2.85
C ASN A 146 -11.99 -0.79 1.94
N HIS A 147 -11.58 0.14 1.05
CA HIS A 147 -12.49 0.75 0.07
C HIS A 147 -13.14 -0.29 -0.85
N PHE A 148 -12.35 -1.26 -1.36
CA PHE A 148 -12.85 -2.33 -2.21
C PHE A 148 -13.40 -3.52 -1.43
N ASN A 149 -12.96 -3.72 -0.19
CA ASN A 149 -13.43 -4.77 0.73
C ASN A 149 -13.72 -4.18 2.12
N PRO A 150 -14.95 -3.71 2.39
CA PRO A 150 -15.31 -3.08 3.67
C PRO A 150 -15.14 -4.01 4.90
N HIS A 151 -15.01 -5.32 4.72
CA HIS A 151 -14.71 -6.26 5.81
C HIS A 151 -13.24 -6.28 6.23
N PHE A 152 -12.35 -5.64 5.44
CA PHE A 152 -10.96 -5.46 5.83
C PHE A 152 -10.88 -4.37 6.92
N GLY A 153 -10.97 -4.78 8.18
CA GLY A 153 -10.92 -3.92 9.35
C GLY A 153 -9.65 -4.12 10.18
N PHE A 154 -9.70 -3.75 11.47
CA PHE A 154 -8.58 -3.82 12.40
C PHE A 154 -7.94 -5.20 12.49
N GLU A 155 -8.73 -6.28 12.56
CA GLU A 155 -8.21 -7.64 12.66
C GLU A 155 -7.37 -8.03 11.43
N SER A 156 -7.81 -7.65 10.23
CA SER A 156 -7.04 -7.87 9.00
C SER A 156 -5.78 -7.02 8.97
N PHE A 157 -5.88 -5.74 9.31
CA PHE A 157 -4.74 -4.83 9.43
C PHE A 157 -3.69 -5.35 10.41
N SER A 158 -4.09 -5.86 11.58
CA SER A 158 -3.19 -6.40 12.60
C SER A 158 -2.38 -7.59 12.10
N LYS A 159 -2.97 -8.43 11.25
CA LYS A 159 -2.28 -9.59 10.67
C LYS A 159 -1.19 -9.20 9.68
N ILE A 160 -1.39 -8.12 8.94
CA ILE A 160 -0.44 -7.69 7.89
C ILE A 160 0.60 -6.68 8.39
N LYS A 161 0.42 -6.11 9.59
CA LYS A 161 1.32 -5.05 10.07
C LYS A 161 2.79 -5.45 10.18
N ALA A 162 3.09 -6.74 10.32
CA ALA A 162 4.45 -7.28 10.36
C ALA A 162 5.01 -7.63 8.97
N LEU A 163 4.20 -7.63 7.90
CA LEU A 163 4.64 -7.94 6.54
C LEU A 163 5.32 -6.71 5.93
N MET A 164 6.64 -6.72 5.86
CA MET A 164 7.45 -5.64 5.27
C MET A 164 8.68 -6.22 4.56
N PRO A 165 8.79 -6.03 3.23
CA PRO A 165 7.78 -5.47 2.34
C PRO A 165 6.58 -6.40 2.09
N TRP A 166 5.49 -5.83 1.55
CA TRP A 166 4.28 -6.57 1.20
C TRP A 166 3.71 -6.06 -0.12
N ILE A 167 3.28 -6.97 -0.99
CA ILE A 167 2.69 -6.61 -2.28
C ILE A 167 1.20 -6.93 -2.27
N VAL A 168 0.42 -5.97 -2.73
CA VAL A 168 -1.00 -6.16 -3.07
C VAL A 168 -1.20 -5.82 -4.53
N LYS A 169 -1.67 -6.79 -5.30
CA LYS A 169 -2.05 -6.59 -6.69
C LYS A 169 -3.54 -6.31 -6.80
N ILE A 170 -3.89 -5.22 -7.45
CA ILE A 170 -5.28 -4.86 -7.78
C ILE A 170 -5.42 -4.87 -9.29
N THR A 171 -6.33 -5.68 -9.81
CA THR A 171 -6.59 -5.81 -11.25
C THR A 171 -7.82 -4.99 -11.64
N PHE A 172 -7.65 -4.18 -12.69
CA PHE A 172 -8.73 -3.42 -13.30
C PHE A 172 -8.96 -3.85 -14.74
N GLU A 173 -10.22 -3.86 -15.16
CA GLU A 173 -10.60 -3.94 -16.57
C GLU A 173 -11.18 -2.58 -16.99
N HIS A 174 -10.42 -1.84 -17.81
CA HIS A 174 -10.63 -0.41 -18.07
C HIS A 174 -10.58 0.37 -16.74
N HIS A 175 -11.72 0.75 -16.18
CA HIS A 175 -11.82 1.47 -14.90
C HIS A 175 -12.53 0.67 -13.81
N ASN A 176 -12.96 -0.56 -14.13
CA ASN A 176 -13.71 -1.40 -13.21
C ASN A 176 -12.77 -2.28 -12.40
N PHE A 177 -12.93 -2.24 -11.08
CA PHE A 177 -12.25 -3.16 -10.18
C PHE A 177 -12.69 -4.61 -10.46
N ILE A 178 -11.72 -5.52 -10.60
CA ILE A 178 -11.99 -6.95 -10.87
C ILE A 178 -11.65 -7.79 -9.65
N LYS A 179 -10.42 -7.69 -9.12
CA LYS A 179 -9.96 -8.50 -7.99
C LYS A 179 -8.78 -7.88 -7.28
N MET A 180 -8.48 -8.41 -6.12
CA MET A 180 -7.35 -8.02 -5.30
C MET A 180 -6.67 -9.27 -4.73
N GLU A 181 -5.33 -9.29 -4.78
CA GLU A 181 -4.51 -10.43 -4.39
C GLU A 181 -3.34 -9.95 -3.53
N SER A 182 -3.10 -10.62 -2.40
CA SER A 182 -1.92 -10.47 -1.57
C SER A 182 -0.83 -11.40 -2.06
N ILE A 183 0.40 -10.91 -2.21
CA ILE A 183 1.57 -11.70 -2.60
C ILE A 183 2.56 -11.71 -1.43
N ASP A 184 2.85 -12.90 -0.89
CA ASP A 184 3.87 -13.10 0.13
C ASP A 184 5.19 -13.51 -0.54
N ILE A 185 6.07 -12.52 -0.71
CA ILE A 185 7.38 -12.72 -1.36
C ILE A 185 8.35 -13.56 -0.51
N PHE A 186 8.10 -13.71 0.80
CA PHE A 186 8.90 -14.56 1.68
C PHE A 186 8.48 -16.02 1.64
N LYS A 187 7.30 -16.32 1.08
CA LYS A 187 6.75 -17.66 0.90
C LYS A 187 6.69 -18.04 -0.58
N ASN A 188 7.80 -17.90 -1.25
CA ASN A 188 7.94 -18.31 -2.67
C ASN A 188 6.87 -17.67 -3.57
N ASN A 189 6.55 -16.39 -3.32
CA ASN A 189 5.54 -15.62 -4.06
C ASN A 189 4.12 -16.22 -3.96
N GLU A 190 3.76 -16.77 -2.81
CA GLU A 190 2.42 -17.28 -2.56
C GLU A 190 1.38 -16.17 -2.78
N ILE A 191 0.40 -16.46 -3.65
CA ILE A 191 -0.68 -15.54 -3.99
C ILE A 191 -1.95 -15.95 -3.25
N THR A 192 -2.48 -15.06 -2.45
CA THR A 192 -3.71 -15.27 -1.70
C THR A 192 -4.76 -14.22 -2.11
N PRO A 193 -5.96 -14.63 -2.59
CA PRO A 193 -7.03 -13.69 -2.87
C PRO A 193 -7.40 -12.90 -1.61
N ILE A 194 -7.56 -11.58 -1.74
CA ILE A 194 -8.21 -10.77 -0.72
C ILE A 194 -9.70 -10.78 -1.05
N ASN A 195 -10.42 -11.76 -0.48
CA ASN A 195 -11.81 -12.02 -0.81
C ASN A 195 -12.71 -10.85 -0.47
N LEU A 196 -13.50 -10.44 -1.43
CA LEU A 196 -14.74 -9.71 -1.20
C LEU A 196 -15.74 -10.76 -0.70
N GLU A 197 -16.04 -10.80 0.58
CA GLU A 197 -17.18 -11.60 1.03
C GLU A 197 -18.41 -11.07 0.28
N LYS A 198 -18.99 -11.95 -0.56
CA LYS A 198 -20.28 -11.64 -1.18
C LYS A 198 -21.25 -11.44 -0.02
N SER A 199 -21.67 -10.20 0.21
CA SER A 199 -22.90 -9.98 0.97
C SER A 199 -23.95 -10.88 0.31
N GLU A 200 -24.50 -11.83 1.06
CA GLU A 200 -25.69 -12.54 0.63
C GLU A 200 -26.69 -11.47 0.20
N LEU A 201 -26.95 -11.40 -1.09
CA LEU A 201 -28.08 -10.67 -1.61
C LEU A 201 -29.31 -11.37 -1.02
N VAL A 202 -29.71 -10.93 0.15
CA VAL A 202 -31.01 -11.25 0.71
C VAL A 202 -32.03 -10.60 -0.22
N ASN A 203 -32.48 -11.39 -1.19
CA ASN A 203 -33.72 -11.10 -1.89
C ASN A 203 -34.83 -10.99 -0.85
N LYS A 204 -35.33 -9.80 -0.63
CA LYS A 204 -36.70 -9.55 -0.15
C LYS A 204 -37.34 -8.48 -1.00
#